data_16c9db1c401abdc86c0b2c2a59cd1a19
#
_entry.id   16c9db1c401abdc86c0b2c2a59cd1a19
#
_cell.length_a   1.000
_cell.length_b   1.000
_cell.length_c   1.000
_cell.angle_alpha   90.00
_cell.angle_beta   90.00
_cell.angle_gamma   90.00
#
_symmetry.space_group_name_H-M   'P 1'
#
loop_
_entity.id
_entity.type
_entity.pdbx_description
1 polymer ?
#
loop_
_entity_poly.entity_id
_entity_poly.type
_entity_poly.pdbx_seq_one_letter_code
_entity_poly.pdbx_strand_id
1 'polypeptide(L)'
;MKHADSEEVLGVNTREELAAAGATLYARKAAELQREGVTLLDASRTWIDPRAKVGRDTVIYPDVLVEGECVIGEDGIVRSGSRLTRMVLGRGVEVKDHCVLVDSRVGDNAQLGPFAHVRPGSIIEADAHVGNFVELKKTRLGKGSKASHLTYLGDADIGPGCNIGAGTITCNYDGVNKYPTTLGPDVFVGSDSQLVAPVTVGEGAYVAAGTTVTENVPAGALALTRVRQVNLEGWVARRRKKAAAGRSSRA
;
A
#
# COMPACT_ATOMS: atom_id res chain seq x y z
N MET A 1 49.17 7.90 -11.55
CA MET A 1 48.29 6.80 -11.98
C MET A 1 47.33 7.33 -13.03
N LYS A 2 47.26 6.71 -14.24
CA LYS A 2 46.19 7.06 -15.19
C LYS A 2 44.95 6.26 -14.76
N HIS A 3 43.88 6.94 -14.32
CA HIS A 3 42.59 6.28 -14.14
C HIS A 3 42.14 5.70 -15.51
N ALA A 4 41.70 4.45 -15.51
CA ALA A 4 41.28 3.76 -16.73
C ALA A 4 39.95 4.30 -17.27
N ASP A 5 39.17 4.95 -16.40
CA ASP A 5 37.87 5.54 -16.74
C ASP A 5 37.92 7.04 -16.48
N SER A 6 37.86 7.84 -17.54
CA SER A 6 37.88 9.29 -17.46
C SER A 6 36.60 9.89 -16.84
N GLU A 7 35.51 9.12 -16.81
CA GLU A 7 34.23 9.58 -16.24
C GLU A 7 34.23 9.60 -14.70
N GLU A 8 35.15 8.85 -14.06
CA GLU A 8 35.27 8.82 -12.58
C GLU A 8 35.81 10.12 -11.96
N VAL A 9 36.47 10.95 -12.79
CA VAL A 9 37.13 12.18 -12.33
C VAL A 9 36.45 13.46 -12.82
N LEU A 10 35.21 13.37 -13.36
CA LEU A 10 34.47 14.52 -13.82
C LEU A 10 34.00 15.37 -12.63
N GLY A 11 34.36 16.65 -12.67
CA GLY A 11 33.83 17.65 -11.76
C GLY A 11 32.34 17.97 -12.08
N VAL A 12 31.54 18.29 -11.07
CA VAL A 12 30.15 18.71 -11.24
C VAL A 12 30.01 20.14 -10.75
N ASN A 13 29.76 21.07 -11.67
CA ASN A 13 29.61 22.50 -11.39
C ASN A 13 28.23 23.04 -11.81
N THR A 14 27.53 22.33 -12.70
CA THR A 14 26.23 22.73 -13.22
C THR A 14 25.18 21.64 -12.96
N ARG A 15 23.90 22.01 -13.06
CA ARG A 15 22.80 21.03 -12.96
C ARG A 15 22.76 20.05 -14.14
N GLU A 16 23.26 20.48 -15.30
CA GLU A 16 23.38 19.63 -16.48
C GLU A 16 24.48 18.56 -16.26
N GLU A 17 25.64 18.96 -15.75
CA GLU A 17 26.70 18.02 -15.37
C GLU A 17 26.25 17.06 -14.26
N LEU A 18 25.48 17.56 -13.27
CA LEU A 18 24.88 16.72 -12.22
C LEU A 18 23.93 15.67 -12.81
N ALA A 19 23.09 16.07 -13.76
CA ALA A 19 22.17 15.14 -14.43
C ALA A 19 22.93 14.08 -15.24
N ALA A 20 23.97 14.47 -15.96
CA ALA A 20 24.82 13.55 -16.72
C ALA A 20 25.56 12.56 -15.81
N ALA A 21 26.15 13.04 -14.72
CA ALA A 21 26.80 12.17 -13.73
C ALA A 21 25.82 11.19 -13.08
N GLY A 22 24.61 11.65 -12.74
CA GLY A 22 23.53 10.80 -12.24
C GLY A 22 23.13 9.71 -13.23
N ALA A 23 22.96 10.06 -14.51
CA ALA A 23 22.63 9.09 -15.57
C ALA A 23 23.71 8.02 -15.71
N THR A 24 25.00 8.42 -15.65
CA THR A 24 26.13 7.48 -15.67
C THR A 24 26.06 6.49 -14.48
N LEU A 25 25.78 6.97 -13.26
CA LEU A 25 25.69 6.11 -12.09
C LEU A 25 24.53 5.12 -12.19
N TYR A 26 23.35 5.55 -12.65
CA TYR A 26 22.21 4.67 -12.87
C TYR A 26 22.49 3.62 -13.96
N ALA A 27 23.12 4.02 -15.06
CA ALA A 27 23.49 3.09 -16.12
C ALA A 27 24.49 2.03 -15.65
N ARG A 28 25.49 2.42 -14.85
CA ARG A 28 26.45 1.48 -14.24
C ARG A 28 25.74 0.49 -13.31
N LYS A 29 24.83 0.98 -12.45
CA LYS A 29 24.04 0.14 -11.54
C LYS A 29 23.15 -0.84 -12.32
N ALA A 30 22.47 -0.37 -13.34
CA ALA A 30 21.67 -1.23 -14.21
C ALA A 30 22.50 -2.36 -14.84
N ALA A 31 23.67 -2.04 -15.41
CA ALA A 31 24.56 -3.02 -15.99
C ALA A 31 25.15 -4.02 -14.96
N GLU A 32 25.42 -3.57 -13.73
CA GLU A 32 25.79 -4.44 -12.60
C GLU A 32 24.69 -5.46 -12.32
N LEU A 33 23.47 -5.00 -12.07
CA LEU A 33 22.32 -5.84 -11.72
C LEU A 33 21.99 -6.85 -12.84
N GLN A 34 22.05 -6.44 -14.11
CA GLN A 34 21.83 -7.35 -15.24
C GLN A 34 22.87 -8.48 -15.26
N ARG A 35 24.13 -8.20 -14.93
CA ARG A 35 25.19 -9.23 -14.82
C ARG A 35 24.96 -10.17 -13.63
N GLU A 36 24.31 -9.69 -12.58
CA GLU A 36 23.94 -10.46 -11.39
C GLU A 36 22.64 -11.26 -11.56
N GLY A 37 22.00 -11.19 -12.73
CA GLY A 37 20.81 -11.98 -13.08
C GLY A 37 19.48 -11.27 -12.84
N VAL A 38 19.47 -9.94 -12.70
CA VAL A 38 18.25 -9.14 -12.64
C VAL A 38 17.79 -8.79 -14.06
N THR A 39 16.50 -8.90 -14.33
CA THR A 39 15.91 -8.51 -15.61
C THR A 39 15.38 -7.08 -15.53
N LEU A 40 16.00 -6.15 -16.23
CA LEU A 40 15.48 -4.80 -16.45
C LEU A 40 14.88 -4.74 -17.86
N LEU A 41 13.55 -4.58 -17.97
CA LEU A 41 12.88 -4.58 -19.29
C LEU A 41 13.26 -3.36 -20.13
N ASP A 42 13.55 -2.24 -19.47
CA ASP A 42 14.14 -1.05 -20.10
C ASP A 42 15.07 -0.35 -19.10
N ALA A 43 16.35 -0.63 -19.19
CA ALA A 43 17.37 -0.07 -18.30
C ALA A 43 17.49 1.46 -18.41
N SER A 44 17.13 2.05 -19.57
CA SER A 44 17.22 3.50 -19.79
C SER A 44 16.09 4.28 -19.08
N ARG A 45 15.01 3.60 -18.74
CA ARG A 45 13.84 4.14 -18.05
C ARG A 45 13.66 3.56 -16.64
N THR A 46 14.74 3.07 -16.03
CA THR A 46 14.72 2.52 -14.67
C THR A 46 15.81 3.17 -13.84
N TRP A 47 15.46 3.78 -12.72
CA TRP A 47 16.41 4.51 -11.88
C TRP A 47 16.60 3.78 -10.56
N ILE A 48 17.76 3.19 -10.37
CA ILE A 48 18.07 2.38 -9.18
C ILE A 48 19.30 2.99 -8.47
N ASP A 49 19.12 3.39 -7.22
CA ASP A 49 20.20 3.92 -6.38
C ASP A 49 21.39 2.93 -6.36
N PRO A 50 22.62 3.38 -6.54
CA PRO A 50 23.80 2.51 -6.51
C PRO A 50 23.95 1.65 -5.25
N ARG A 51 23.38 2.07 -4.14
CA ARG A 51 23.40 1.33 -2.86
C ARG A 51 22.31 0.24 -2.77
N ALA A 52 21.33 0.27 -3.63
CA ALA A 52 20.26 -0.72 -3.63
C ALA A 52 20.80 -2.12 -3.99
N LYS A 53 20.24 -3.14 -3.36
CA LYS A 53 20.53 -4.54 -3.63
C LYS A 53 19.28 -5.19 -4.21
N VAL A 54 19.42 -5.91 -5.31
CA VAL A 54 18.30 -6.62 -5.95
C VAL A 54 18.74 -8.06 -6.18
N GLY A 55 17.93 -9.00 -5.72
CA GLY A 55 18.15 -10.42 -5.88
C GLY A 55 17.96 -10.87 -7.34
N ARG A 56 18.62 -11.96 -7.68
CA ARG A 56 18.57 -12.58 -9.03
C ARG A 56 17.14 -12.99 -9.39
N ASP A 57 16.89 -13.12 -10.67
CA ASP A 57 15.60 -13.51 -11.25
C ASP A 57 14.45 -12.54 -10.96
N THR A 58 14.77 -11.39 -10.33
CA THR A 58 13.82 -10.29 -10.16
C THR A 58 13.65 -9.51 -11.45
N VAL A 59 12.40 -9.20 -11.79
CA VAL A 59 12.03 -8.45 -13.00
C VAL A 59 11.56 -7.05 -12.61
N ILE A 60 12.23 -6.03 -13.19
CA ILE A 60 11.87 -4.63 -12.98
C ILE A 60 11.41 -4.02 -14.30
N TYR A 61 10.22 -3.47 -14.29
CA TYR A 61 9.59 -2.81 -15.43
C TYR A 61 10.10 -1.38 -15.61
N PRO A 62 9.88 -0.76 -16.78
CA PRO A 62 10.27 0.63 -17.00
C PRO A 62 9.51 1.60 -16.08
N ASP A 63 10.07 2.79 -15.90
CA ASP A 63 9.54 3.86 -15.04
C ASP A 63 9.48 3.53 -13.55
N VAL A 64 10.29 2.57 -13.10
CA VAL A 64 10.46 2.26 -11.68
C VAL A 64 11.58 3.12 -11.12
N LEU A 65 11.33 3.70 -9.92
CA LEU A 65 12.28 4.48 -9.16
C LEU A 65 12.61 3.77 -7.84
N VAL A 66 13.86 3.36 -7.66
CA VAL A 66 14.36 2.75 -6.42
C VAL A 66 15.37 3.69 -5.76
N GLU A 67 15.00 4.24 -4.61
CA GLU A 67 15.74 5.29 -3.91
C GLU A 67 16.31 4.83 -2.58
N GLY A 68 17.56 5.19 -2.34
CA GLY A 68 18.28 4.88 -1.10
C GLY A 68 18.62 3.39 -0.97
N GLU A 69 18.91 2.97 0.23
CA GLU A 69 19.33 1.60 0.54
C GLU A 69 18.13 0.63 0.53
N CYS A 70 17.58 0.35 -0.66
CA CYS A 70 16.58 -0.68 -0.83
C CYS A 70 17.23 -2.07 -0.88
N VAL A 71 16.54 -3.06 -0.31
CA VAL A 71 16.86 -4.49 -0.48
C VAL A 71 15.63 -5.16 -1.09
N ILE A 72 15.77 -5.70 -2.28
CA ILE A 72 14.72 -6.45 -2.99
C ILE A 72 15.19 -7.90 -3.11
N GLY A 73 14.40 -8.83 -2.63
CA GLY A 73 14.70 -10.26 -2.66
C GLY A 73 14.72 -10.85 -4.08
N GLU A 74 14.99 -12.15 -4.17
CA GLU A 74 14.98 -12.91 -5.43
C GLU A 74 13.55 -13.15 -5.94
N ASP A 75 13.40 -13.48 -7.22
CA ASP A 75 12.13 -13.86 -7.87
C ASP A 75 11.03 -12.78 -7.77
N GLY A 76 11.40 -11.53 -7.50
CA GLY A 76 10.47 -10.41 -7.34
C GLY A 76 9.98 -9.85 -8.68
N ILE A 77 8.85 -9.12 -8.65
CA ILE A 77 8.35 -8.36 -9.80
C ILE A 77 8.01 -6.95 -9.34
N VAL A 78 8.63 -5.93 -9.96
CA VAL A 78 8.30 -4.53 -9.71
C VAL A 78 7.79 -3.91 -11.00
N ARG A 79 6.49 -3.58 -11.05
CA ARG A 79 5.82 -3.07 -12.24
C ARG A 79 5.93 -1.55 -12.37
N SER A 80 5.60 -1.08 -13.57
CA SER A 80 5.80 0.31 -14.02
C SER A 80 5.21 1.38 -13.09
N GLY A 81 5.89 2.52 -13.04
CA GLY A 81 5.44 3.70 -12.31
C GLY A 81 5.53 3.60 -10.79
N SER A 82 6.10 2.50 -10.27
CA SER A 82 6.25 2.32 -8.83
C SER A 82 7.50 3.00 -8.29
N ARG A 83 7.36 3.59 -7.09
CA ARG A 83 8.45 4.22 -6.36
C ARG A 83 8.69 3.52 -5.02
N LEU A 84 9.92 3.06 -4.83
CA LEU A 84 10.40 2.38 -3.64
C LEU A 84 11.50 3.22 -2.98
N THR A 85 11.30 3.63 -1.74
CA THR A 85 12.27 4.43 -1.00
C THR A 85 12.64 3.73 0.29
N ARG A 86 13.90 3.32 0.45
CA ARG A 86 14.44 2.59 1.62
C ARG A 86 13.57 1.39 2.05
N MET A 87 13.18 0.57 1.08
CA MET A 87 12.34 -0.61 1.27
C MET A 87 13.17 -1.88 1.51
N VAL A 88 12.60 -2.79 2.27
CA VAL A 88 13.08 -4.18 2.36
C VAL A 88 11.95 -5.09 1.88
N LEU A 89 12.14 -5.72 0.73
CA LEU A 89 11.21 -6.68 0.14
C LEU A 89 11.81 -8.08 0.22
N GLY A 90 11.02 -9.04 0.65
CA GLY A 90 11.37 -10.46 0.69
C GLY A 90 11.39 -11.10 -0.70
N ARG A 91 11.53 -12.41 -0.74
CA ARG A 91 11.53 -13.21 -1.95
C ARG A 91 10.14 -13.27 -2.58
N GLY A 92 10.05 -13.25 -3.91
CA GLY A 92 8.81 -13.46 -4.65
C GLY A 92 7.77 -12.35 -4.47
N VAL A 93 8.16 -11.18 -3.95
CA VAL A 93 7.24 -10.05 -3.76
C VAL A 93 6.83 -9.46 -5.11
N GLU A 94 5.53 -9.29 -5.33
CA GLU A 94 5.01 -8.57 -6.48
C GLU A 94 4.55 -7.17 -6.07
N VAL A 95 5.19 -6.14 -6.62
CA VAL A 95 4.73 -4.73 -6.56
C VAL A 95 4.10 -4.41 -7.90
N LYS A 96 2.78 -4.24 -7.92
CA LYS A 96 1.99 -3.87 -9.11
C LYS A 96 2.19 -2.40 -9.45
N ASP A 97 1.59 -1.97 -10.55
CA ASP A 97 1.79 -0.64 -11.13
C ASP A 97 1.45 0.50 -10.16
N HIS A 98 2.22 1.59 -10.26
CA HIS A 98 1.96 2.87 -9.59
C HIS A 98 1.86 2.81 -8.06
N CYS A 99 2.62 1.94 -7.42
CA CYS A 99 2.71 1.90 -5.97
C CYS A 99 3.74 2.91 -5.42
N VAL A 100 3.47 3.47 -4.25
CA VAL A 100 4.41 4.31 -3.50
C VAL A 100 4.71 3.65 -2.16
N LEU A 101 5.95 3.17 -2.00
CA LEU A 101 6.38 2.40 -0.84
C LEU A 101 7.56 3.09 -0.18
N VAL A 102 7.46 3.39 1.12
CA VAL A 102 8.47 4.17 1.85
C VAL A 102 8.79 3.55 3.20
N ASP A 103 10.09 3.42 3.53
CA ASP A 103 10.63 3.07 4.85
C ASP A 103 9.88 1.92 5.55
N SER A 104 9.68 0.81 4.86
CA SER A 104 8.82 -0.30 5.32
C SER A 104 9.40 -1.65 4.94
N ARG A 105 8.84 -2.72 5.49
CA ARG A 105 9.26 -4.10 5.23
C ARG A 105 8.11 -4.92 4.67
N VAL A 106 8.42 -5.75 3.71
CA VAL A 106 7.47 -6.66 3.06
C VAL A 106 8.04 -8.07 3.07
N GLY A 107 7.30 -9.01 3.62
CA GLY A 107 7.67 -10.42 3.69
C GLY A 107 7.49 -11.15 2.35
N ASP A 108 7.96 -12.39 2.32
CA ASP A 108 7.98 -13.22 1.12
C ASP A 108 6.60 -13.40 0.48
N ASN A 109 6.55 -13.47 -0.84
CA ASN A 109 5.36 -13.72 -1.66
C ASN A 109 4.19 -12.73 -1.45
N ALA A 110 4.41 -11.63 -0.76
CA ALA A 110 3.37 -10.61 -0.60
C ALA A 110 3.09 -9.89 -1.93
N GLN A 111 1.85 -9.44 -2.09
CA GLN A 111 1.42 -8.71 -3.29
C GLN A 111 0.93 -7.32 -2.90
N LEU A 112 1.41 -6.28 -3.60
CA LEU A 112 1.06 -4.89 -3.34
C LEU A 112 0.55 -4.22 -4.61
N GLY A 113 -0.55 -3.49 -4.48
CA GLY A 113 -1.10 -2.66 -5.55
C GLY A 113 -2.17 -3.32 -6.43
N PRO A 114 -2.46 -2.66 -7.57
CA PRO A 114 -1.86 -1.39 -8.01
C PRO A 114 -2.29 -0.19 -7.15
N PHE A 115 -1.59 0.95 -7.27
CA PHE A 115 -1.90 2.19 -6.54
C PHE A 115 -1.93 2.03 -5.00
N ALA A 116 -1.12 1.15 -4.44
CA ALA A 116 -0.97 1.02 -2.99
C ALA A 116 -0.01 2.08 -2.45
N HIS A 117 -0.33 2.65 -1.27
CA HIS A 117 0.53 3.60 -0.58
C HIS A 117 0.96 3.03 0.77
N VAL A 118 2.21 2.61 0.87
CA VAL A 118 2.80 2.11 2.13
C VAL A 118 3.71 3.18 2.71
N ARG A 119 3.26 3.76 3.83
CA ARG A 119 3.96 4.83 4.54
C ARG A 119 4.94 4.26 5.57
N PRO A 120 5.91 5.09 6.02
CA PRO A 120 6.97 4.67 6.92
C PRO A 120 6.50 3.90 8.16
N GLY A 121 7.29 2.89 8.54
CA GLY A 121 7.08 2.09 9.74
C GLY A 121 6.05 0.99 9.60
N SER A 122 5.65 0.63 8.37
CA SER A 122 4.73 -0.48 8.14
C SER A 122 5.48 -1.80 7.92
N ILE A 123 4.87 -2.90 8.37
CA ILE A 123 5.36 -4.26 8.20
C ILE A 123 4.25 -5.08 7.56
N ILE A 124 4.49 -5.58 6.37
CA ILE A 124 3.60 -6.47 5.64
C ILE A 124 4.24 -7.85 5.69
N GLU A 125 3.59 -8.80 6.34
CA GLU A 125 4.15 -10.14 6.51
C GLU A 125 3.99 -11.00 5.25
N ALA A 126 4.59 -12.20 5.27
CA ALA A 126 4.59 -13.11 4.12
C ALA A 126 3.16 -13.47 3.66
N ASP A 127 3.00 -13.68 2.36
CA ASP A 127 1.74 -14.07 1.72
C ASP A 127 0.59 -13.05 1.88
N ALA A 128 0.86 -11.87 2.44
CA ALA A 128 -0.16 -10.85 2.64
C ALA A 128 -0.48 -10.10 1.34
N HIS A 129 -1.71 -9.57 1.24
CA HIS A 129 -2.17 -8.87 0.06
C HIS A 129 -2.64 -7.45 0.42
N VAL A 130 -1.99 -6.45 -0.16
CA VAL A 130 -2.35 -5.03 -0.09
C VAL A 130 -2.81 -4.60 -1.47
N GLY A 131 -4.11 -4.42 -1.67
CA GLY A 131 -4.68 -4.17 -2.99
C GLY A 131 -4.73 -2.70 -3.39
N ASN A 132 -5.60 -2.41 -4.36
CA ASN A 132 -5.67 -1.09 -4.97
C ASN A 132 -6.27 -0.02 -4.04
N PHE A 133 -5.62 1.15 -4.05
CA PHE A 133 -6.02 2.31 -3.22
C PHE A 133 -6.06 1.99 -1.72
N VAL A 134 -5.16 1.12 -1.27
CA VAL A 134 -4.96 0.83 0.14
C VAL A 134 -3.80 1.65 0.65
N GLU A 135 -4.01 2.37 1.75
CA GLU A 135 -2.97 3.11 2.45
C GLU A 135 -2.67 2.46 3.79
N LEU A 136 -1.40 2.14 4.03
CA LEU A 136 -0.89 1.65 5.32
C LEU A 136 0.02 2.69 5.96
N LYS A 137 -0.12 2.91 7.26
CA LYS A 137 0.73 3.83 8.04
C LYS A 137 1.03 3.25 9.40
N LYS A 138 2.31 2.95 9.68
CA LYS A 138 2.73 2.33 10.96
C LYS A 138 1.85 1.12 11.31
N THR A 139 1.61 0.25 10.35
CA THR A 139 0.70 -0.88 10.45
C THR A 139 1.45 -2.17 10.24
N ARG A 140 1.20 -3.15 11.12
CA ARG A 140 1.57 -4.55 10.87
C ARG A 140 0.36 -5.25 10.23
N LEU A 141 0.55 -5.79 9.04
CA LEU A 141 -0.42 -6.66 8.36
C LEU A 141 0.12 -8.09 8.43
N GLY A 142 -0.52 -8.94 9.20
CA GLY A 142 -0.08 -10.30 9.51
C GLY A 142 -0.08 -11.24 8.30
N LYS A 143 0.60 -12.37 8.46
CA LYS A 143 0.78 -13.37 7.41
C LYS A 143 -0.53 -13.79 6.77
N GLY A 144 -0.59 -13.78 5.44
CA GLY A 144 -1.77 -14.19 4.66
C GLY A 144 -2.99 -13.28 4.78
N SER A 145 -2.88 -12.16 5.52
CA SER A 145 -3.98 -11.20 5.66
C SER A 145 -4.16 -10.36 4.41
N LYS A 146 -5.40 -9.94 4.15
CA LYS A 146 -5.79 -9.25 2.93
C LYS A 146 -6.52 -7.95 3.23
N ALA A 147 -6.05 -6.85 2.61
CA ALA A 147 -6.74 -5.58 2.50
C ALA A 147 -6.78 -5.22 1.01
N SER A 148 -7.84 -5.62 0.31
CA SER A 148 -7.82 -5.68 -1.15
C SER A 148 -8.23 -4.38 -1.84
N HIS A 149 -8.99 -3.49 -1.18
CA HIS A 149 -9.57 -2.32 -1.85
C HIS A 149 -9.84 -1.14 -0.91
N LEU A 150 -9.48 0.10 -1.34
CA LEU A 150 -10.05 1.36 -0.82
C LEU A 150 -10.03 1.45 0.72
N THR A 151 -8.92 1.16 1.36
CA THR A 151 -8.85 0.99 2.81
C THR A 151 -7.73 1.87 3.40
N TYR A 152 -7.99 2.49 4.55
CA TYR A 152 -6.96 3.13 5.36
C TYR A 152 -6.72 2.36 6.66
N LEU A 153 -5.49 1.86 6.83
CA LEU A 153 -5.05 1.20 8.05
C LEU A 153 -3.89 2.01 8.65
N GLY A 154 -4.17 2.72 9.71
CA GLY A 154 -3.20 3.54 10.43
C GLY A 154 -3.05 3.11 11.88
N ASP A 155 -1.80 3.04 12.35
CA ASP A 155 -1.44 2.66 13.72
C ASP A 155 -2.15 1.34 14.14
N ALA A 156 -2.17 0.33 13.24
CA ALA A 156 -2.90 -0.92 13.42
C ALA A 156 -1.97 -2.13 13.53
N ASP A 157 -2.35 -3.06 14.38
CA ASP A 157 -1.73 -4.38 14.52
C ASP A 157 -2.74 -5.45 14.11
N ILE A 158 -2.55 -6.02 12.92
CA ILE A 158 -3.49 -6.97 12.32
C ILE A 158 -2.86 -8.35 12.32
N GLY A 159 -3.52 -9.29 12.97
CA GLY A 159 -3.12 -10.69 13.07
C GLY A 159 -3.08 -11.41 11.71
N PRO A 160 -2.59 -12.65 11.67
CA PRO A 160 -2.56 -13.46 10.45
C PRO A 160 -3.97 -13.88 10.02
N GLY A 161 -4.15 -14.17 8.72
CA GLY A 161 -5.39 -14.72 8.18
C GLY A 161 -6.58 -13.74 8.11
N CYS A 162 -6.39 -12.47 8.47
CA CYS A 162 -7.47 -11.50 8.50
C CYS A 162 -7.92 -11.09 7.09
N ASN A 163 -9.21 -10.83 6.95
CA ASN A 163 -9.78 -10.22 5.75
C ASN A 163 -10.36 -8.84 6.06
N ILE A 164 -9.81 -7.80 5.45
CA ILE A 164 -10.25 -6.43 5.61
C ILE A 164 -11.10 -6.01 4.40
N GLY A 165 -12.38 -5.76 4.63
CA GLY A 165 -13.33 -5.36 3.60
C GLY A 165 -13.05 -3.97 3.03
N ALA A 166 -13.48 -3.75 1.80
CA ALA A 166 -13.33 -2.47 1.12
C ALA A 166 -13.98 -1.32 1.90
N GLY A 167 -13.32 -0.16 1.95
CA GLY A 167 -13.84 1.00 2.68
C GLY A 167 -13.62 0.94 4.19
N THR A 168 -12.86 -0.04 4.70
CA THR A 168 -12.52 -0.10 6.13
C THR A 168 -11.54 1.02 6.49
N ILE A 169 -11.81 1.69 7.61
CA ILE A 169 -10.99 2.78 8.14
C ILE A 169 -10.68 2.52 9.61
N THR A 170 -9.40 2.55 9.98
CA THR A 170 -9.00 2.70 11.37
C THR A 170 -9.06 4.18 11.74
N CYS A 171 -10.04 4.57 12.58
CA CYS A 171 -10.18 5.93 13.08
C CYS A 171 -9.21 6.14 14.24
N ASN A 172 -7.92 6.29 13.91
CA ASN A 172 -6.81 6.25 14.85
C ASN A 172 -6.47 7.61 15.48
N TYR A 173 -7.19 8.69 15.16
CA TYR A 173 -6.90 10.04 15.63
C TYR A 173 -8.16 10.71 16.20
N ASP A 174 -8.09 11.19 17.44
CA ASP A 174 -9.19 11.83 18.15
C ASP A 174 -9.22 13.37 18.04
N GLY A 175 -8.31 13.94 17.25
CA GLY A 175 -8.10 15.38 17.15
C GLY A 175 -6.87 15.87 17.93
N VAL A 176 -6.34 15.06 18.87
CA VAL A 176 -5.18 15.37 19.72
C VAL A 176 -4.16 14.22 19.70
N ASN A 177 -4.60 13.01 19.98
CA ASN A 177 -3.76 11.83 20.13
C ASN A 177 -4.09 10.75 19.09
N LYS A 178 -3.16 9.81 18.91
CA LYS A 178 -3.35 8.62 18.08
C LYS A 178 -3.39 7.38 18.96
N TYR A 179 -4.29 6.48 18.61
CA TYR A 179 -4.53 5.24 19.33
C TYR A 179 -4.43 4.04 18.40
N PRO A 180 -4.04 2.87 18.92
CA PRO A 180 -3.90 1.67 18.12
C PRO A 180 -5.25 0.96 17.90
N THR A 181 -5.35 0.27 16.77
CA THR A 181 -6.37 -0.75 16.50
C THR A 181 -5.69 -2.10 16.48
N THR A 182 -6.24 -3.10 17.20
CA THR A 182 -5.70 -4.46 17.23
C THR A 182 -6.74 -5.45 16.71
N LEU A 183 -6.36 -6.26 15.73
CA LEU A 183 -7.16 -7.37 15.24
C LEU A 183 -6.43 -8.68 15.55
N GLY A 184 -7.10 -9.61 16.22
CA GLY A 184 -6.60 -10.96 16.44
C GLY A 184 -6.47 -11.75 15.12
N PRO A 185 -5.97 -13.01 15.17
CA PRO A 185 -5.95 -13.88 14.01
C PRO A 185 -7.35 -14.13 13.41
N ASP A 186 -7.40 -14.37 12.10
CA ASP A 186 -8.62 -14.81 11.39
C ASP A 186 -9.85 -13.91 11.53
N VAL A 187 -9.65 -12.62 11.84
CA VAL A 187 -10.73 -11.65 11.91
C VAL A 187 -11.24 -11.31 10.51
N PHE A 188 -12.57 -11.30 10.38
CA PHE A 188 -13.22 -10.82 9.17
C PHE A 188 -13.87 -9.46 9.41
N VAL A 189 -13.45 -8.44 8.66
CA VAL A 189 -14.05 -7.10 8.66
C VAL A 189 -14.85 -6.92 7.38
N GLY A 190 -16.15 -6.69 7.52
CA GLY A 190 -17.06 -6.38 6.41
C GLY A 190 -16.78 -5.01 5.80
N SER A 191 -17.20 -4.82 4.54
CA SER A 191 -16.98 -3.56 3.81
C SER A 191 -17.64 -2.36 4.53
N ASP A 192 -17.04 -1.17 4.33
CA ASP A 192 -17.53 0.11 4.87
C ASP A 192 -17.63 0.11 6.41
N SER A 193 -16.62 -0.46 7.06
CA SER A 193 -16.54 -0.51 8.51
C SER A 193 -15.54 0.51 9.06
N GLN A 194 -15.91 1.15 10.18
CA GLN A 194 -15.04 2.10 10.88
C GLN A 194 -14.64 1.49 12.23
N LEU A 195 -13.32 1.41 12.48
CA LEU A 195 -12.78 0.92 13.75
C LEU A 195 -12.27 2.12 14.54
N VAL A 196 -13.05 2.55 15.53
CA VAL A 196 -12.73 3.74 16.34
C VAL A 196 -11.74 3.35 17.44
N ALA A 197 -10.48 3.75 17.24
CA ALA A 197 -9.40 3.42 18.17
C ALA A 197 -9.49 4.25 19.49
N PRO A 198 -9.05 3.67 20.66
CA PRO A 198 -8.45 2.33 20.76
C PRO A 198 -9.49 1.22 20.74
N VAL A 199 -9.28 0.19 19.95
CA VAL A 199 -10.22 -0.94 19.88
C VAL A 199 -9.46 -2.24 19.57
N THR A 200 -9.93 -3.34 20.19
CA THR A 200 -9.44 -4.69 19.95
C THR A 200 -10.58 -5.56 19.43
N VAL A 201 -10.35 -6.25 18.31
CA VAL A 201 -11.24 -7.27 17.76
C VAL A 201 -10.60 -8.63 17.98
N GLY A 202 -11.24 -9.50 18.74
CA GLY A 202 -10.72 -10.81 19.13
C GLY A 202 -10.63 -11.80 17.97
N GLU A 203 -9.84 -12.85 18.17
CA GLU A 203 -9.59 -13.93 17.19
C GLU A 203 -10.91 -14.48 16.60
N GLY A 204 -10.94 -14.69 15.28
CA GLY A 204 -12.08 -15.27 14.56
C GLY A 204 -13.37 -14.45 14.63
N ALA A 205 -13.33 -13.22 15.17
CA ALA A 205 -14.51 -12.37 15.22
C ALA A 205 -14.86 -11.79 13.84
N TYR A 206 -16.15 -11.48 13.68
CA TYR A 206 -16.69 -10.87 12.48
C TYR A 206 -17.21 -9.47 12.79
N VAL A 207 -16.88 -8.51 11.94
CA VAL A 207 -17.50 -7.18 11.91
C VAL A 207 -18.40 -7.14 10.67
N ALA A 208 -19.71 -6.93 10.87
CA ALA A 208 -20.66 -6.86 9.78
C ALA A 208 -20.44 -5.61 8.93
N ALA A 209 -20.69 -5.69 7.62
CA ALA A 209 -20.56 -4.54 6.72
C ALA A 209 -21.36 -3.31 7.21
N GLY A 210 -20.77 -2.11 7.05
CA GLY A 210 -21.38 -0.85 7.49
C GLY A 210 -21.40 -0.66 9.01
N THR A 211 -20.48 -1.33 9.73
CA THR A 211 -20.43 -1.26 11.20
C THR A 211 -19.39 -0.25 11.67
N THR A 212 -19.80 0.63 12.60
CA THR A 212 -18.87 1.46 13.38
C THR A 212 -18.59 0.76 14.70
N VAL A 213 -17.38 0.25 14.88
CA VAL A 213 -16.93 -0.46 16.09
C VAL A 213 -16.32 0.57 17.05
N THR A 214 -16.94 0.74 18.23
CA THR A 214 -16.52 1.69 19.27
C THR A 214 -16.10 1.01 20.57
N GLU A 215 -16.33 -0.31 20.67
CA GLU A 215 -16.01 -1.13 21.84
C GLU A 215 -15.29 -2.40 21.38
N ASN A 216 -14.54 -3.02 22.30
CA ASN A 216 -13.83 -4.27 22.00
C ASN A 216 -14.82 -5.38 21.62
N VAL A 217 -14.44 -6.16 20.60
CA VAL A 217 -15.23 -7.30 20.12
C VAL A 217 -14.61 -8.59 20.65
N PRO A 218 -15.34 -9.41 21.40
CA PRO A 218 -14.83 -10.69 21.88
C PRO A 218 -14.48 -11.66 20.74
N ALA A 219 -13.58 -12.61 21.01
CA ALA A 219 -13.24 -13.66 20.05
C ALA A 219 -14.49 -14.42 19.59
N GLY A 220 -14.56 -14.73 18.30
CA GLY A 220 -15.68 -15.46 17.69
C GLY A 220 -17.02 -14.74 17.66
N ALA A 221 -17.07 -13.48 18.10
CA ALA A 221 -18.33 -12.70 18.13
C ALA A 221 -18.63 -12.04 16.78
N LEU A 222 -19.89 -11.71 16.56
CA LEU A 222 -20.34 -10.83 15.48
C LEU A 222 -20.64 -9.44 16.03
N ALA A 223 -19.88 -8.43 15.61
CA ALA A 223 -20.19 -7.03 15.89
C ALA A 223 -21.02 -6.43 14.75
N LEU A 224 -22.09 -5.71 15.09
CA LEU A 224 -22.90 -4.98 14.12
C LEU A 224 -23.55 -3.73 14.75
N THR A 225 -23.54 -2.62 14.00
CA THR A 225 -24.19 -1.36 14.39
C THR A 225 -24.93 -0.79 13.20
N ARG A 226 -26.15 -1.24 12.96
CA ARG A 226 -26.96 -0.71 11.85
C ARG A 226 -28.43 -0.68 12.21
N VAL A 227 -29.11 0.36 11.77
CA VAL A 227 -30.56 0.47 11.91
C VAL A 227 -31.27 -0.45 10.90
N ARG A 228 -32.51 -0.80 11.22
CA ARG A 228 -33.36 -1.58 10.31
C ARG A 228 -33.61 -0.80 9.03
N GLN A 229 -33.44 -1.44 7.89
CA GLN A 229 -33.76 -0.86 6.58
C GLN A 229 -35.25 -0.56 6.48
N VAL A 230 -35.59 0.62 5.96
CA VAL A 230 -36.95 1.03 5.64
C VAL A 230 -37.04 1.40 4.18
N ASN A 231 -37.94 0.78 3.43
CA ASN A 231 -38.20 1.10 2.04
C ASN A 231 -39.44 2.03 1.96
N LEU A 232 -39.27 3.22 1.41
CA LEU A 232 -40.35 4.18 1.20
C LEU A 232 -40.87 4.05 -0.24
N GLU A 233 -41.84 3.16 -0.43
CA GLU A 233 -42.43 2.92 -1.75
C GLU A 233 -43.04 4.21 -2.36
N GLY A 234 -42.86 4.38 -3.68
CA GLY A 234 -43.36 5.54 -4.41
C GLY A 234 -42.68 6.88 -4.05
N TRP A 235 -41.61 6.89 -3.25
CA TRP A 235 -40.94 8.13 -2.83
C TRP A 235 -40.43 8.97 -4.01
N VAL A 236 -39.83 8.36 -5.02
CA VAL A 236 -39.33 9.06 -6.21
C VAL A 236 -40.45 9.73 -6.98
N ALA A 237 -41.58 9.03 -7.19
CA ALA A 237 -42.75 9.56 -7.88
C ALA A 237 -43.35 10.79 -7.16
N ARG A 238 -43.50 10.68 -5.82
CA ARG A 238 -43.97 11.82 -4.99
C ARG A 238 -43.02 13.00 -5.05
N ARG A 239 -41.71 12.77 -5.03
CA ARG A 239 -40.70 13.84 -5.13
C ARG A 239 -40.72 14.55 -6.48
N ARG A 240 -40.84 13.78 -7.58
CA ARG A 240 -40.97 14.34 -8.95
C ARG A 240 -42.22 15.20 -9.08
N LYS A 241 -43.35 14.73 -8.58
CA LYS A 241 -44.63 15.47 -8.60
C LYS A 241 -44.54 16.80 -7.85
N LYS A 242 -43.90 16.79 -6.65
CA LYS A 242 -43.68 18.00 -5.83
C LYS A 242 -42.74 19.00 -6.54
N ALA A 243 -41.70 18.51 -7.22
CA ALA A 243 -40.77 19.37 -7.97
C ALA A 243 -41.44 20.01 -9.20
N ALA A 244 -42.32 19.28 -9.90
CA ALA A 244 -43.08 19.81 -11.01
C ALA A 244 -44.08 20.90 -10.56
N ALA A 245 -44.81 20.67 -9.48
CA ALA A 245 -45.73 21.65 -8.91
C ALA A 245 -45.03 22.95 -8.46
N GLY A 246 -43.82 22.87 -7.87
CA GLY A 246 -43.04 24.03 -7.44
C GLY A 246 -42.43 24.84 -8.58
N ARG A 247 -42.28 24.26 -9.78
CA ARG A 247 -41.90 25.00 -11.01
C ARG A 247 -43.08 25.75 -11.63
N SER A 248 -44.26 25.17 -11.60
CA SER A 248 -45.51 25.79 -12.11
C SER A 248 -45.96 27.00 -11.28
N SER A 249 -45.56 27.13 -10.02
CA SER A 249 -45.90 28.27 -9.15
C SER A 249 -44.91 29.44 -9.23
N ARG A 250 -43.83 29.31 -10.01
CA ARG A 250 -42.80 30.34 -10.22
C ARG A 250 -42.76 30.90 -11.66
N ALA A 251 -43.63 30.40 -12.53
CA ALA A 251 -43.90 30.93 -13.87
C ALA A 251 -45.20 31.72 -13.86
#